data_ba39ff3e753bb31971069a7c56602bfa
#
_entry.id   ba39ff3e753bb31971069a7c56602bfa
#
_cell.length_a   1.000
_cell.length_b   1.000
_cell.length_c   1.000
_cell.angle_alpha   90.00
_cell.angle_beta   90.00
_cell.angle_gamma   90.00
#
_symmetry.space_group_name_H-M   'P 1'
#
loop_
_entity.id
_entity.type
_entity.pdbx_description
1 polymer ?
#
loop_
_entity_poly.entity_id
_entity_poly.type
_entity_poly.pdbx_seq_one_letter_code
_entity_poly.pdbx_strand_id
1 'polypeptide(L)'
;MYQNRSRGFTLIELLVVIAIIGILSAVVLASLNTARSKGADAAIQSNLDGIRVQAELYYDGTGATGGDNSYGADATACTGTTDSMWVEDTTIARAIVATESANGSGTVVCNSTATAYAVQSPLVSVTTDLWCVDSTGVARKSTTALSTGTVVCP
;
A
#
# COMPACT_ATOMS: atom_id res chain seq x y z
N MET A 1 -45.27 43.24 -32.09
CA MET A 1 -44.89 42.65 -30.76
C MET A 1 -44.91 41.15 -30.88
N TYR A 2 -43.74 40.51 -30.98
CA TYR A 2 -43.64 39.03 -30.93
C TYR A 2 -43.62 38.57 -29.47
N GLN A 3 -44.66 37.89 -29.04
CA GLN A 3 -44.69 37.24 -27.75
C GLN A 3 -43.80 35.99 -27.80
N ASN A 4 -42.65 36.05 -27.16
CA ASN A 4 -41.77 34.89 -26.92
C ASN A 4 -42.46 33.97 -25.94
N ARG A 5 -43.10 32.90 -26.42
CA ARG A 5 -43.65 31.83 -25.55
C ARG A 5 -42.48 31.04 -25.00
N SER A 6 -42.03 31.35 -23.79
CA SER A 6 -41.11 30.49 -23.02
C SER A 6 -41.82 29.14 -22.74
N ARG A 7 -41.33 28.07 -23.34
CA ARG A 7 -41.75 26.68 -22.99
C ARG A 7 -41.20 26.35 -21.62
N GLY A 8 -42.07 26.19 -20.65
CA GLY A 8 -41.66 25.69 -19.31
C GLY A 8 -41.42 24.18 -19.33
N PHE A 9 -40.50 23.73 -18.48
CA PHE A 9 -40.24 22.30 -18.23
C PHE A 9 -41.44 21.64 -17.55
N THR A 10 -41.77 20.42 -17.94
CA THR A 10 -42.74 19.60 -17.27
C THR A 10 -42.16 18.97 -16.01
N LEU A 11 -42.98 18.76 -14.97
CA LEU A 11 -42.57 18.13 -13.73
C LEU A 11 -42.01 16.71 -13.97
N ILE A 12 -42.57 15.99 -14.96
CA ILE A 12 -42.14 14.64 -15.32
C ILE A 12 -40.78 14.60 -16.00
N GLU A 13 -40.45 15.59 -16.82
CA GLU A 13 -39.10 15.69 -17.45
C GLU A 13 -38.03 15.89 -16.39
N LEU A 14 -38.29 16.72 -15.39
CA LEU A 14 -37.33 16.90 -14.28
C LEU A 14 -37.20 15.64 -13.42
N LEU A 15 -38.31 14.96 -13.13
CA LEU A 15 -38.32 13.77 -12.28
C LEU A 15 -37.59 12.61 -12.93
N VAL A 16 -37.74 12.39 -14.25
CA VAL A 16 -37.02 11.35 -14.99
C VAL A 16 -35.51 11.62 -15.00
N VAL A 17 -35.09 12.86 -15.18
CA VAL A 17 -33.67 13.23 -15.21
C VAL A 17 -33.01 12.95 -13.86
N ILE A 18 -33.60 13.36 -12.74
CA ILE A 18 -33.03 13.09 -11.41
C ILE A 18 -33.01 11.59 -11.08
N ALA A 19 -34.02 10.82 -11.54
CA ALA A 19 -34.03 9.37 -11.37
C ALA A 19 -32.86 8.70 -12.12
N ILE A 20 -32.60 9.08 -13.36
CA ILE A 20 -31.49 8.57 -14.17
C ILE A 20 -30.14 8.94 -13.54
N ILE A 21 -29.97 10.20 -13.12
CA ILE A 21 -28.74 10.64 -12.45
C ILE A 21 -28.52 9.86 -11.15
N GLY A 22 -29.57 9.61 -10.37
CA GLY A 22 -29.49 8.85 -9.15
C GLY A 22 -29.00 7.42 -9.36
N ILE A 23 -29.53 6.72 -10.37
CA ILE A 23 -29.10 5.35 -10.71
C ILE A 23 -27.65 5.34 -11.21
N LEU A 24 -27.29 6.23 -12.13
CA LEU A 24 -25.93 6.32 -12.67
C LEU A 24 -24.91 6.65 -11.58
N SER A 25 -25.23 7.60 -10.70
CA SER A 25 -24.35 7.96 -9.59
C SER A 25 -24.11 6.79 -8.64
N ALA A 26 -25.11 6.00 -8.32
CA ALA A 26 -24.97 4.84 -7.43
C ALA A 26 -24.01 3.79 -8.02
N VAL A 27 -24.12 3.49 -9.31
CA VAL A 27 -23.23 2.52 -10.00
C VAL A 27 -21.79 3.03 -10.06
N VAL A 28 -21.62 4.33 -10.39
CA VAL A 28 -20.28 4.95 -10.49
C VAL A 28 -19.58 4.97 -9.13
N LEU A 29 -20.29 5.32 -8.05
CA LEU A 29 -19.70 5.35 -6.70
C LEU A 29 -19.24 3.97 -6.23
N ALA A 30 -20.02 2.91 -6.50
CA ALA A 30 -19.63 1.54 -6.17
C ALA A 30 -18.38 1.10 -6.94
N SER A 31 -18.31 1.39 -8.24
CA SER A 31 -17.15 1.06 -9.09
C SER A 31 -15.89 1.82 -8.67
N LEU A 32 -16.05 3.10 -8.29
CA LEU A 32 -14.94 3.96 -7.89
C LEU A 32 -14.28 3.47 -6.58
N ASN A 33 -15.07 3.01 -5.61
CA ASN A 33 -14.56 2.46 -4.36
C ASN A 33 -13.66 1.23 -4.62
N THR A 34 -14.13 0.31 -5.46
CA THR A 34 -13.36 -0.89 -5.83
C THR A 34 -12.07 -0.52 -6.57
N ALA A 35 -12.14 0.42 -7.51
CA ALA A 35 -10.97 0.88 -8.25
C ALA A 35 -9.93 1.54 -7.32
N ARG A 36 -10.39 2.34 -6.35
CA ARG A 36 -9.52 2.98 -5.35
C ARG A 36 -8.80 1.96 -4.47
N SER A 37 -9.52 0.96 -3.96
CA SER A 37 -8.91 -0.09 -3.13
C SER A 37 -7.86 -0.89 -3.89
N LYS A 38 -8.13 -1.25 -5.15
CA LYS A 38 -7.15 -1.92 -6.01
C LYS A 38 -5.94 -1.04 -6.35
N GLY A 39 -6.14 0.27 -6.51
CA GLY A 39 -5.06 1.23 -6.69
C GLY A 39 -4.16 1.33 -5.44
N ALA A 40 -4.75 1.31 -4.25
CA ALA A 40 -4.02 1.28 -3.00
C ALA A 40 -3.21 -0.02 -2.86
N ASP A 41 -3.80 -1.18 -3.19
CA ASP A 41 -3.08 -2.46 -3.17
C ASP A 41 -1.87 -2.47 -4.11
N ALA A 42 -2.03 -1.92 -5.32
CA ALA A 42 -0.92 -1.81 -6.26
C ALA A 42 0.20 -0.88 -5.74
N ALA A 43 -0.15 0.21 -5.06
CA ALA A 43 0.82 1.09 -4.42
C ALA A 43 1.57 0.39 -3.27
N ILE A 44 0.87 -0.38 -2.42
CA ILE A 44 1.46 -1.18 -1.36
C ILE A 44 2.47 -2.18 -1.94
N GLN A 45 2.06 -2.94 -2.95
CA GLN A 45 2.92 -3.92 -3.61
C GLN A 45 4.17 -3.27 -4.21
N SER A 46 3.99 -2.16 -4.93
CA SER A 46 5.11 -1.42 -5.54
C SER A 46 6.08 -0.88 -4.50
N ASN A 47 5.59 -0.36 -3.38
CA ASN A 47 6.43 0.15 -2.30
C ASN A 47 7.24 -0.97 -1.64
N LEU A 48 6.61 -2.12 -1.34
CA LEU A 48 7.30 -3.25 -0.73
C LEU A 48 8.29 -3.91 -1.69
N ASP A 49 7.97 -4.00 -2.98
CA ASP A 49 8.92 -4.46 -4.01
C ASP A 49 10.11 -3.49 -4.16
N GLY A 50 9.88 -2.19 -3.99
CA GLY A 50 10.94 -1.18 -3.94
C GLY A 50 11.85 -1.35 -2.72
N ILE A 51 11.31 -1.69 -1.56
CA ILE A 51 12.08 -2.02 -0.36
C ILE A 51 13.02 -3.19 -0.64
N ARG A 52 12.57 -4.23 -1.33
CA ARG A 52 13.44 -5.37 -1.68
C ARG A 52 14.68 -4.94 -2.44
N VAL A 53 14.51 -4.10 -3.47
CA VAL A 53 15.66 -3.62 -4.26
C VAL A 53 16.60 -2.77 -3.41
N GLN A 54 16.04 -1.89 -2.58
CA GLN A 54 16.83 -1.01 -1.73
C GLN A 54 17.53 -1.76 -0.60
N ALA A 55 16.91 -2.82 -0.07
CA ALA A 55 17.53 -3.67 0.94
C ALA A 55 18.81 -4.38 0.44
N GLU A 56 18.80 -4.85 -0.81
CA GLU A 56 20.01 -5.42 -1.42
C GLU A 56 21.11 -4.36 -1.61
N LEU A 57 20.73 -3.14 -2.01
CA LEU A 57 21.71 -2.03 -2.11
C LEU A 57 22.28 -1.66 -0.73
N TYR A 58 21.46 -1.71 0.32
CA TYR A 58 21.91 -1.49 1.69
C TYR A 58 22.87 -2.61 2.12
N TYR A 59 22.53 -3.86 1.86
CA TYR A 59 23.35 -5.04 2.18
C TYR A 59 24.72 -4.96 1.53
N ASP A 60 24.80 -4.59 0.25
CA ASP A 60 26.06 -4.46 -0.51
C ASP A 60 26.89 -3.22 -0.12
N GLY A 61 26.47 -2.42 0.84
CA GLY A 61 27.16 -1.20 1.25
C GLY A 61 27.10 -0.05 0.24
N THR A 62 26.27 -0.16 -0.79
CA THR A 62 26.08 0.89 -1.83
C THR A 62 24.93 1.84 -1.51
N GLY A 63 24.16 1.57 -0.45
CA GLY A 63 23.14 2.47 0.09
C GLY A 63 23.76 3.66 0.83
N ALA A 64 22.95 4.65 1.18
CA ALA A 64 23.41 5.90 1.82
C ALA A 64 24.13 5.67 3.18
N THR A 65 23.88 4.54 3.83
CA THR A 65 24.45 4.14 5.13
C THR A 65 24.71 2.62 5.18
N GLY A 66 25.07 2.03 4.03
CA GLY A 66 25.08 0.59 3.83
C GLY A 66 25.82 -0.23 4.88
N GLY A 67 25.24 -1.33 5.23
CA GLY A 67 25.85 -2.34 6.08
C GLY A 67 26.84 -3.23 5.29
N ASP A 68 28.01 -3.45 5.80
CA ASP A 68 29.06 -4.30 5.20
C ASP A 68 28.59 -5.78 5.11
N ASN A 69 27.83 -6.12 4.06
CA ASN A 69 27.14 -7.40 3.88
C ASN A 69 26.17 -7.75 5.02
N SER A 70 25.40 -6.78 5.45
CA SER A 70 24.44 -6.92 6.53
C SER A 70 23.20 -6.05 6.30
N TYR A 71 22.02 -6.54 6.69
CA TYR A 71 20.80 -5.72 6.79
C TYR A 71 20.73 -4.94 8.11
N GLY A 72 21.80 -4.93 8.87
CA GLY A 72 21.94 -4.22 10.13
C GLY A 72 21.55 -5.06 11.35
N ALA A 73 21.24 -4.39 12.45
CA ALA A 73 20.89 -5.04 13.71
C ALA A 73 19.55 -5.80 13.61
N ASP A 74 19.40 -6.80 14.47
CA ASP A 74 18.16 -7.56 14.61
C ASP A 74 17.01 -6.62 15.00
N ALA A 75 15.98 -6.57 14.19
CA ALA A 75 14.80 -5.74 14.41
C ALA A 75 13.52 -6.54 14.22
N THR A 76 12.53 -6.23 15.04
CA THR A 76 11.18 -6.79 14.99
C THR A 76 10.11 -5.73 14.81
N ALA A 77 10.52 -4.54 14.40
CA ALA A 77 9.67 -3.40 14.11
C ALA A 77 10.30 -2.54 13.02
N CYS A 78 9.47 -1.80 12.31
CA CYS A 78 9.91 -0.86 11.29
C CYS A 78 10.57 0.41 11.85
N THR A 79 10.54 0.61 13.16
CA THR A 79 11.04 1.81 13.85
C THR A 79 11.73 1.42 15.17
N GLY A 80 12.58 2.31 15.67
CA GLY A 80 13.11 2.20 17.05
C GLY A 80 14.40 1.40 17.22
N THR A 81 14.81 0.58 16.26
CA THR A 81 16.11 -0.12 16.31
C THR A 81 17.12 0.67 15.49
N THR A 82 18.06 1.31 16.18
CA THR A 82 19.24 1.92 15.52
C THR A 82 20.10 0.84 14.89
N ASP A 83 20.84 1.20 13.85
CA ASP A 83 21.70 0.28 13.09
C ASP A 83 20.94 -0.81 12.29
N SER A 84 19.66 -0.60 11.99
CA SER A 84 18.88 -1.47 11.09
C SER A 84 18.53 -0.73 9.80
N MET A 85 18.44 -1.45 8.69
CA MET A 85 18.06 -0.87 7.39
C MET A 85 16.72 -0.16 7.41
N TRP A 86 15.81 -0.54 8.33
CA TRP A 86 14.48 0.06 8.46
C TRP A 86 14.53 1.52 8.90
N VAL A 87 15.54 1.89 9.65
CA VAL A 87 15.71 3.23 10.23
C VAL A 87 16.80 4.03 9.52
N GLU A 88 17.91 3.39 9.18
CA GLU A 88 19.06 4.07 8.59
C GLU A 88 18.89 4.39 7.11
N ASP A 89 18.24 3.51 6.35
CA ASP A 89 17.95 3.80 4.95
C ASP A 89 16.70 4.66 4.80
N THR A 90 16.90 5.92 4.45
CA THR A 90 15.80 6.89 4.29
C THR A 90 14.84 6.54 3.17
N THR A 91 15.28 5.76 2.17
CA THR A 91 14.42 5.29 1.05
C THR A 91 13.48 4.21 1.55
N ILE A 92 14.01 3.23 2.30
CA ILE A 92 13.22 2.17 2.95
C ILE A 92 12.23 2.78 3.93
N ALA A 93 12.68 3.68 4.82
CA ALA A 93 11.81 4.33 5.79
C ALA A 93 10.64 5.09 5.12
N ARG A 94 10.90 5.80 4.02
CA ARG A 94 9.85 6.49 3.24
C ARG A 94 8.90 5.53 2.55
N ALA A 95 9.39 4.41 2.03
CA ALA A 95 8.56 3.39 1.41
C ALA A 95 7.62 2.73 2.44
N ILE A 96 8.06 2.52 3.67
CA ILE A 96 7.23 2.06 4.79
C ILE A 96 6.12 3.05 5.09
N VAL A 97 6.46 4.34 5.28
CA VAL A 97 5.47 5.41 5.54
C VAL A 97 4.46 5.53 4.39
N ALA A 98 4.92 5.44 3.14
CA ALA A 98 4.04 5.45 1.98
C ALA A 98 3.10 4.24 1.94
N THR A 99 3.58 3.06 2.36
CA THR A 99 2.79 1.84 2.48
C THR A 99 1.72 1.97 3.57
N GLU A 100 2.06 2.49 4.75
CA GLU A 100 1.12 2.76 5.84
C GLU A 100 0.05 3.78 5.44
N SER A 101 0.44 4.81 4.70
CA SER A 101 -0.51 5.78 4.13
C SER A 101 -1.46 5.14 3.12
N ALA A 102 -0.98 4.22 2.29
CA ALA A 102 -1.78 3.55 1.27
C ALA A 102 -2.74 2.52 1.87
N ASN A 103 -2.34 1.80 2.91
CA ASN A 103 -3.16 0.76 3.55
C ASN A 103 -4.21 1.31 4.54
N GLY A 104 -4.21 2.63 4.77
CA GLY A 104 -5.25 3.31 5.55
C GLY A 104 -5.12 3.17 7.06
N SER A 105 -3.94 2.98 7.61
CA SER A 105 -3.58 2.80 9.02
C SER A 105 -3.28 1.36 9.46
N GLY A 106 -3.18 0.43 8.53
CA GLY A 106 -2.70 -0.91 8.83
C GLY A 106 -1.21 -0.88 9.18
N THR A 107 -0.82 -1.65 10.17
CA THR A 107 0.58 -1.72 10.60
C THR A 107 1.41 -2.51 9.60
N VAL A 108 2.49 -1.94 9.12
CA VAL A 108 3.54 -2.67 8.41
C VAL A 108 4.37 -3.43 9.44
N VAL A 109 4.60 -4.72 9.20
CA VAL A 109 5.45 -5.56 10.04
C VAL A 109 6.80 -5.72 9.38
N CYS A 110 7.87 -5.36 10.09
CA CYS A 110 9.24 -5.47 9.65
C CYS A 110 10.02 -6.35 10.61
N ASN A 111 10.69 -7.36 10.07
CA ASN A 111 11.66 -8.17 10.80
C ASN A 111 12.97 -8.19 10.02
N SER A 112 14.09 -8.08 10.71
CA SER A 112 15.43 -8.28 10.12
C SER A 112 16.38 -8.93 11.09
N THR A 113 17.36 -9.59 10.54
CA THR A 113 18.60 -10.02 11.15
C THR A 113 19.76 -9.51 10.29
N ALA A 114 20.99 -9.73 10.69
CA ALA A 114 22.14 -9.35 9.87
C ALA A 114 22.12 -9.97 8.46
N THR A 115 21.50 -11.11 8.25
CA THR A 115 21.58 -11.88 7.00
C THR A 115 20.26 -12.10 6.28
N ALA A 116 19.13 -11.69 6.87
CA ALA A 116 17.81 -11.91 6.30
C ALA A 116 16.81 -10.87 6.79
N TYR A 117 15.77 -10.63 6.00
CA TYR A 117 14.66 -9.77 6.38
C TYR A 117 13.32 -10.27 5.81
N ALA A 118 12.24 -9.84 6.42
CA ALA A 118 10.90 -9.92 5.84
C ALA A 118 10.08 -8.69 6.22
N VAL A 119 9.25 -8.23 5.29
CA VAL A 119 8.31 -7.12 5.49
C VAL A 119 6.94 -7.50 4.97
N GLN A 120 5.90 -7.15 5.72
CA GLN A 120 4.52 -7.49 5.38
C GLN A 120 3.60 -6.30 5.66
N SER A 121 2.63 -6.10 4.77
CA SER A 121 1.57 -5.10 4.91
C SER A 121 0.20 -5.68 4.57
N PRO A 122 -0.86 -5.29 5.27
CA PRO A 122 -2.22 -5.61 4.86
C PRO A 122 -2.58 -4.91 3.55
N LEU A 123 -3.44 -5.56 2.76
CA LEU A 123 -4.04 -5.02 1.55
C LEU A 123 -5.41 -4.39 1.88
N VAL A 124 -5.86 -3.47 1.03
CA VAL A 124 -7.09 -2.69 1.24
C VAL A 124 -8.31 -3.35 0.60
N SER A 125 -8.13 -3.98 -0.56
CA SER A 125 -9.26 -4.56 -1.32
C SER A 125 -9.87 -5.80 -0.64
N VAL A 126 -9.04 -6.56 0.10
CA VAL A 126 -9.44 -7.73 0.88
C VAL A 126 -8.70 -7.68 2.21
N THR A 127 -9.40 -7.41 3.28
CA THR A 127 -8.81 -7.15 4.61
C THR A 127 -8.11 -8.34 5.26
N THR A 128 -8.31 -9.55 4.74
CA THR A 128 -7.60 -10.76 5.18
C THR A 128 -6.32 -11.02 4.41
N ASP A 129 -6.10 -10.29 3.31
CA ASP A 129 -4.95 -10.47 2.45
C ASP A 129 -3.81 -9.56 2.87
N LEU A 130 -2.63 -10.12 2.88
CA LEU A 130 -1.37 -9.48 3.25
C LEU A 130 -0.40 -9.63 2.08
N TRP A 131 0.42 -8.61 1.81
CA TRP A 131 1.53 -8.72 0.87
C TRP A 131 2.82 -8.83 1.63
N CYS A 132 3.62 -9.84 1.34
CA CYS A 132 4.88 -10.12 2.01
C CYS A 132 6.04 -10.20 1.02
N VAL A 133 7.16 -9.62 1.42
CA VAL A 133 8.43 -9.62 0.68
C VAL A 133 9.55 -10.00 1.63
N ASP A 134 10.51 -10.84 1.19
CA ASP A 134 11.65 -11.25 2.00
C ASP A 134 12.96 -11.30 1.22
N SER A 135 14.07 -11.50 1.94
CA SER A 135 15.43 -11.56 1.40
C SER A 135 15.70 -12.77 0.50
N THR A 136 14.83 -13.78 0.47
CA THR A 136 14.96 -14.92 -0.45
C THR A 136 14.43 -14.61 -1.85
N GLY A 137 13.94 -13.40 -2.07
CA GLY A 137 13.34 -12.94 -3.32
C GLY A 137 11.84 -13.24 -3.45
N VAL A 138 11.21 -13.75 -2.38
CA VAL A 138 9.75 -13.98 -2.36
C VAL A 138 9.02 -12.64 -2.31
N ALA A 139 8.02 -12.49 -3.17
CA ALA A 139 7.03 -11.42 -3.14
C ALA A 139 5.68 -12.04 -3.41
N ARG A 140 4.85 -12.20 -2.38
CA ARG A 140 3.59 -12.94 -2.52
C ARG A 140 2.49 -12.46 -1.60
N LYS A 141 1.28 -12.77 -1.99
CA LYS A 141 0.10 -12.65 -1.15
C LYS A 141 0.08 -13.80 -0.13
N SER A 142 -0.26 -13.48 1.11
CA SER A 142 -0.47 -14.41 2.21
C SER A 142 -1.74 -14.04 2.98
N THR A 143 -2.36 -15.00 3.63
CA THR A 143 -3.42 -14.79 4.62
C THR A 143 -2.91 -15.01 6.05
N THR A 144 -1.65 -15.40 6.18
CA THR A 144 -0.98 -15.62 7.47
C THR A 144 -0.13 -14.41 7.81
N ALA A 145 -0.29 -13.89 9.02
CA ALA A 145 0.52 -12.77 9.49
C ALA A 145 1.96 -13.20 9.74
N LEU A 146 2.90 -12.31 9.42
CA LEU A 146 4.31 -12.48 9.73
C LEU A 146 4.51 -12.45 11.25
N SER A 147 5.02 -13.53 11.80
CA SER A 147 5.30 -13.61 13.25
C SER A 147 6.53 -12.76 13.60
N THR A 148 6.55 -12.23 14.82
CA THR A 148 7.68 -11.44 15.34
C THR A 148 8.99 -12.21 15.22
N GLY A 149 10.01 -11.59 14.63
CA GLY A 149 11.33 -12.20 14.43
C GLY A 149 11.45 -13.20 13.28
N THR A 150 10.34 -13.50 12.59
CA THR A 150 10.40 -14.34 11.38
C THR A 150 10.85 -13.51 10.18
N VAL A 151 11.88 -13.95 9.48
CA VAL A 151 12.49 -13.25 8.33
C VAL A 151 12.21 -13.94 6.99
N VAL A 152 11.20 -14.79 6.95
CA VAL A 152 10.71 -15.50 5.75
C VAL A 152 9.20 -15.31 5.65
N CYS A 153 8.72 -15.03 4.45
CA CYS A 153 7.30 -14.87 4.18
C CYS A 153 6.52 -16.19 4.37
N PRO A 154 5.39 -16.15 5.12
CA PRO A 154 4.56 -17.31 5.39
C PRO A 154 3.82 -17.82 4.15
#